data_8b6070fa0f9208e430324cc1868640d7
#
_entry.id   8b6070fa0f9208e430324cc1868640d7
#
_cell.length_a   1.000
_cell.length_b   1.000
_cell.length_c   1.000
_cell.angle_alpha   90.00
_cell.angle_beta   90.00
_cell.angle_gamma   90.00
#
_symmetry.space_group_name_H-M   'P 1'
#
loop_
_entity.id
_entity.type
_entity.pdbx_description
1 polymer ?
#
loop_
_entity_poly.entity_id
_entity_poly.type
_entity_poly.pdbx_seq_one_letter_code
_entity_poly.pdbx_strand_id
1 'polypeptide(L)'
;MKPWIRSTALCAIAGSLVLASPAADARERWTPAEAGAWYARQPWMVGADYIPASATNQLEMWQAETFDPRRIDVELGWAERTGMNTMRVFLHDLLWLQDPAGFKARIDEFLKLASKHHIRVLLVLFDSCWEPEPKLGPQHPPIPGVHNSGWVQSPGVSALKDRAQEPRLEAYVEGVVGAFAADRRIIGWDLWNEPSNSKDQLERVHELLPKVFAWARSANPAQPLTSGVFQEGTWDAGRPTAVEEVQLAESDVISFHDYHWPELFERRATRLLGLGRPVWCTEYLARGAGSTFDQSLPVGKRLRIAMINWGLVDGKTQTRLPWDSWTIPYVSGREPVVWHHDVFHADGTPYRQAEVDLIRALTRAP
;
A
#
# COMPACT_ATOMS: atom_id res chain seq x y z
N MET A 1 44.12 9.74 76.48
CA MET A 1 43.79 10.59 75.37
C MET A 1 44.11 9.82 74.12
N LYS A 2 43.10 9.37 73.31
CA LYS A 2 43.25 8.67 72.06
C LYS A 2 42.83 9.63 70.91
N PRO A 3 43.55 9.76 69.82
CA PRO A 3 43.13 10.61 68.71
C PRO A 3 42.11 9.87 67.77
N TRP A 4 41.11 10.61 67.35
CA TRP A 4 40.11 10.16 66.36
C TRP A 4 40.66 10.37 64.95
N ILE A 5 40.68 9.29 64.18
CA ILE A 5 40.97 9.31 62.76
C ILE A 5 39.66 9.50 61.99
N ARG A 6 39.53 10.61 61.25
CA ARG A 6 38.40 10.82 60.35
C ARG A 6 38.75 10.18 58.99
N SER A 7 38.00 9.17 58.57
CA SER A 7 38.06 8.65 57.24
C SER A 7 37.15 9.45 56.31
N THR A 8 37.74 10.10 55.31
CA THR A 8 37.04 10.73 54.20
C THR A 8 36.80 9.69 53.10
N ALA A 9 35.53 9.34 52.85
CA ALA A 9 35.14 8.48 51.73
C ALA A 9 35.04 9.36 50.48
N LEU A 10 35.89 9.08 49.50
CA LEU A 10 35.75 9.64 48.15
C LEU A 10 34.67 8.84 47.38
N CYS A 11 33.53 9.43 47.07
CA CYS A 11 32.58 8.92 46.10
C CYS A 11 33.07 9.21 44.68
N ALA A 12 33.51 8.16 43.97
CA ALA A 12 33.80 8.24 42.56
C ALA A 12 32.46 8.17 41.79
N ILE A 13 32.06 9.28 41.17
CA ILE A 13 30.92 9.31 40.21
C ILE A 13 31.45 8.77 38.90
N ALA A 14 31.09 7.55 38.54
CA ALA A 14 31.28 6.96 37.23
C ALA A 14 30.23 7.59 36.26
N GLY A 15 30.62 8.60 35.53
CA GLY A 15 29.83 9.14 34.42
C GLY A 15 29.82 8.15 33.25
N SER A 16 28.67 7.50 33.02
CA SER A 16 28.47 6.71 31.80
C SER A 16 28.35 7.66 30.61
N LEU A 17 29.39 7.72 29.78
CA LEU A 17 29.29 8.33 28.45
C LEU A 17 28.36 7.46 27.62
N VAL A 18 27.15 7.92 27.38
CA VAL A 18 26.28 7.40 26.30
C VAL A 18 26.88 7.91 25.01
N LEU A 19 27.66 7.07 24.32
CA LEU A 19 28.06 7.33 22.96
C LEU A 19 26.80 7.29 22.09
N ALA A 20 26.31 8.45 21.66
CA ALA A 20 25.31 8.53 20.64
C ALA A 20 25.89 7.86 19.36
N SER A 21 25.31 6.75 18.93
CA SER A 21 25.64 6.19 17.61
C SER A 21 25.36 7.28 16.57
N PRO A 22 26.26 7.50 15.60
CA PRO A 22 25.97 8.41 14.51
C PRO A 22 24.68 7.96 13.84
N ALA A 23 23.76 8.90 13.57
CA ALA A 23 22.60 8.62 12.74
C ALA A 23 23.12 8.00 11.43
N ALA A 24 22.63 6.82 11.08
CA ALA A 24 22.99 6.23 9.80
C ALA A 24 22.54 7.21 8.72
N ASP A 25 23.42 7.50 7.76
CA ASP A 25 23.06 8.34 6.63
C ASP A 25 21.83 7.74 5.93
N ALA A 26 20.89 8.61 5.51
CA ALA A 26 19.73 8.20 4.76
C ALA A 26 20.18 7.41 3.52
N ARG A 27 19.53 6.25 3.27
CA ARG A 27 19.92 5.46 2.09
C ARG A 27 19.59 6.22 0.81
N GLU A 28 20.44 6.06 -0.16
CA GLU A 28 20.20 6.57 -1.52
C GLU A 28 19.10 5.74 -2.23
N ARG A 29 18.54 6.30 -3.31
CA ARG A 29 17.72 5.55 -4.25
C ARG A 29 18.52 4.37 -4.78
N TRP A 30 17.92 3.19 -4.84
CA TRP A 30 18.59 2.04 -5.46
C TRP A 30 18.94 2.34 -6.91
N THR A 31 20.11 1.89 -7.33
CA THR A 31 20.48 1.84 -8.74
C THR A 31 19.59 0.85 -9.49
N PRO A 32 19.44 0.95 -10.80
CA PRO A 32 18.73 -0.08 -11.59
C PRO A 32 19.28 -1.50 -11.36
N ALA A 33 20.59 -1.63 -11.18
CA ALA A 33 21.25 -2.92 -10.93
C ALA A 33 20.86 -3.50 -9.55
N GLU A 34 20.82 -2.68 -8.49
CA GLU A 34 20.38 -3.11 -7.16
C GLU A 34 18.91 -3.52 -7.16
N ALA A 35 18.05 -2.71 -7.76
CA ALA A 35 16.63 -3.01 -7.89
C ALA A 35 16.39 -4.30 -8.68
N GLY A 36 17.08 -4.46 -9.81
CA GLY A 36 17.04 -5.67 -10.63
C GLY A 36 17.53 -6.91 -9.90
N ALA A 37 18.66 -6.82 -9.19
CA ALA A 37 19.21 -7.90 -8.39
C ALA A 37 18.30 -8.30 -7.22
N TRP A 38 17.65 -7.31 -6.58
CA TRP A 38 16.65 -7.58 -5.54
C TRP A 38 15.43 -8.29 -6.13
N TYR A 39 14.89 -7.79 -7.25
CA TYR A 39 13.71 -8.35 -7.89
C TYR A 39 13.92 -9.77 -8.41
N ALA A 40 15.09 -10.06 -8.96
CA ALA A 40 15.44 -11.40 -9.46
C ALA A 40 15.37 -12.49 -8.39
N ARG A 41 15.50 -12.13 -7.10
CA ARG A 41 15.39 -13.06 -5.97
C ARG A 41 13.95 -13.25 -5.48
N GLN A 42 12.99 -12.49 -6.02
CA GLN A 42 11.60 -12.62 -5.59
C GLN A 42 10.88 -13.68 -6.44
N PRO A 43 9.93 -14.45 -5.87
CA PRO A 43 8.97 -15.19 -6.68
C PRO A 43 8.16 -14.21 -7.53
N TRP A 44 7.50 -14.71 -8.57
CA TRP A 44 6.52 -13.88 -9.25
C TRP A 44 5.41 -13.47 -8.28
N MET A 45 5.24 -12.17 -8.10
CA MET A 45 4.31 -11.59 -7.14
C MET A 45 2.93 -11.47 -7.76
N VAL A 46 1.97 -12.15 -7.17
CA VAL A 46 0.55 -12.09 -7.54
C VAL A 46 -0.27 -11.90 -6.30
N GLY A 47 -1.22 -10.98 -6.33
CA GLY A 47 -2.03 -10.68 -5.17
C GLY A 47 -3.14 -9.70 -5.43
N ALA A 48 -3.63 -9.10 -4.35
CA ALA A 48 -4.71 -8.13 -4.39
C ALA A 48 -4.45 -6.93 -3.47
N ASP A 49 -5.06 -5.81 -3.78
CA ASP A 49 -5.32 -4.75 -2.82
C ASP A 49 -6.33 -5.28 -1.82
N TYR A 50 -5.96 -5.24 -0.54
CA TYR A 50 -6.70 -5.91 0.50
C TYR A 50 -7.20 -4.94 1.58
N ILE A 51 -8.47 -5.07 1.86
CA ILE A 51 -9.15 -4.59 3.05
C ILE A 51 -10.14 -5.68 3.48
N PRO A 52 -10.29 -5.99 4.79
CA PRO A 52 -11.23 -7.02 5.21
C PRO A 52 -12.67 -6.62 4.88
N ALA A 53 -13.51 -7.58 4.50
CA ALA A 53 -14.91 -7.34 4.16
C ALA A 53 -15.71 -6.63 5.26
N SER A 54 -15.22 -6.68 6.50
CA SER A 54 -15.82 -6.01 7.66
C SER A 54 -15.50 -4.51 7.77
N ALA A 55 -14.55 -4.00 6.97
CA ALA A 55 -14.13 -2.59 7.02
C ALA A 55 -14.56 -1.82 5.76
N THR A 56 -14.98 -0.57 5.94
CA THR A 56 -15.34 0.32 4.84
C THR A 56 -14.15 1.14 4.33
N ASN A 57 -13.12 1.31 5.18
CA ASN A 57 -11.92 2.09 4.86
C ASN A 57 -10.74 1.71 5.78
N GLN A 58 -9.60 2.35 5.55
CA GLN A 58 -8.37 2.14 6.29
C GLN A 58 -8.54 2.41 7.80
N LEU A 59 -9.34 3.41 8.18
CA LEU A 59 -9.56 3.72 9.60
C LEU A 59 -10.33 2.58 10.29
N GLU A 60 -11.42 2.08 9.69
CA GLU A 60 -12.18 0.97 10.24
C GLU A 60 -11.33 -0.33 10.27
N MET A 61 -10.46 -0.54 9.29
CA MET A 61 -9.55 -1.69 9.28
C MET A 61 -8.58 -1.66 10.47
N TRP A 62 -8.06 -0.47 10.83
CA TRP A 62 -6.90 -0.41 11.72
C TRP A 62 -7.16 0.17 13.11
N GLN A 63 -8.32 0.78 13.40
CA GLN A 63 -8.66 1.23 14.75
C GLN A 63 -8.78 0.05 15.70
N ALA A 64 -8.39 0.25 16.98
CA ALA A 64 -8.36 -0.81 17.98
C ALA A 64 -9.73 -1.48 18.20
N GLU A 65 -10.80 -0.70 18.09
CA GLU A 65 -12.18 -1.13 18.33
C GLU A 65 -12.74 -1.99 17.20
N THR A 66 -12.16 -1.88 16.00
CA THR A 66 -12.70 -2.49 14.76
C THR A 66 -11.71 -3.44 14.06
N PHE A 67 -10.46 -3.49 14.53
CA PHE A 67 -9.45 -4.42 14.02
C PHE A 67 -9.89 -5.88 14.24
N ASP A 68 -10.10 -6.61 13.15
CA ASP A 68 -10.61 -7.99 13.18
C ASP A 68 -9.58 -9.01 12.64
N PRO A 69 -8.65 -9.48 13.50
CA PRO A 69 -7.63 -10.43 13.10
C PRO A 69 -8.19 -11.79 12.67
N ARG A 70 -9.39 -12.17 13.16
CA ARG A 70 -10.03 -13.44 12.77
C ARG A 70 -10.53 -13.39 11.34
N ARG A 71 -11.18 -12.29 10.96
CA ARG A 71 -11.65 -12.07 9.60
C ARG A 71 -10.48 -12.00 8.64
N ILE A 72 -9.45 -11.24 8.99
CA ILE A 72 -8.20 -11.14 8.22
C ILE A 72 -7.57 -12.52 8.00
N ASP A 73 -7.44 -13.34 9.03
CA ASP A 73 -6.87 -14.69 8.93
C ASP A 73 -7.63 -15.58 7.95
N VAL A 74 -8.95 -15.55 8.00
CA VAL A 74 -9.82 -16.35 7.10
C VAL A 74 -9.66 -15.90 5.66
N GLU A 75 -9.70 -14.60 5.38
CA GLU A 75 -9.65 -14.04 4.03
C GLU A 75 -8.27 -14.21 3.38
N LEU A 76 -7.19 -14.00 4.14
CA LEU A 76 -5.83 -14.30 3.67
C LEU A 76 -5.64 -15.80 3.37
N GLY A 77 -6.31 -16.67 4.11
CA GLY A 77 -6.34 -18.10 3.81
C GLY A 77 -7.03 -18.42 2.47
N TRP A 78 -8.03 -17.64 2.03
CA TRP A 78 -8.60 -17.78 0.70
C TRP A 78 -7.61 -17.37 -0.40
N ALA A 79 -6.93 -16.24 -0.18
CA ALA A 79 -5.90 -15.75 -1.09
C ALA A 79 -4.75 -16.75 -1.26
N GLU A 80 -4.22 -17.32 -0.16
CA GLU A 80 -3.19 -18.37 -0.19
C GLU A 80 -3.63 -19.56 -1.02
N ARG A 81 -4.85 -20.08 -0.79
CA ARG A 81 -5.39 -21.23 -1.55
C ARG A 81 -5.54 -20.94 -3.05
N THR A 82 -5.67 -19.67 -3.41
CA THR A 82 -5.71 -19.22 -4.81
C THR A 82 -4.32 -19.12 -5.43
N GLY A 83 -3.26 -19.14 -4.59
CA GLY A 83 -1.87 -19.01 -5.04
C GLY A 83 -1.36 -17.56 -5.01
N MET A 84 -2.09 -16.64 -4.42
CA MET A 84 -1.63 -15.27 -4.17
C MET A 84 -0.58 -15.27 -3.06
N ASN A 85 0.47 -14.49 -3.23
CA ASN A 85 1.61 -14.40 -2.32
C ASN A 85 1.93 -12.97 -1.90
N THR A 86 1.13 -12.02 -2.32
CA THR A 86 1.33 -10.59 -2.05
C THR A 86 0.00 -9.92 -1.77
N MET A 87 -0.05 -9.05 -0.74
CA MET A 87 -1.18 -8.14 -0.53
C MET A 87 -0.66 -6.70 -0.47
N ARG A 88 -1.38 -5.78 -1.13
CA ARG A 88 -1.16 -4.34 -0.98
C ARG A 88 -2.20 -3.80 -0.01
N VAL A 89 -1.75 -3.09 1.04
CA VAL A 89 -2.59 -2.73 2.17
C VAL A 89 -2.34 -1.28 2.58
N PHE A 90 -3.43 -0.54 2.74
CA PHE A 90 -3.40 0.89 2.99
C PHE A 90 -3.36 1.19 4.49
N LEU A 91 -2.42 2.04 4.88
CA LEU A 91 -2.30 2.62 6.22
C LEU A 91 -2.97 4.00 6.27
N HIS A 92 -2.96 4.65 7.45
CA HIS A 92 -3.52 5.98 7.59
C HIS A 92 -2.79 6.78 8.68
N ASP A 93 -2.42 8.03 8.38
CA ASP A 93 -1.65 8.92 9.25
C ASP A 93 -2.36 9.28 10.56
N LEU A 94 -3.68 9.35 10.58
CA LEU A 94 -4.45 9.62 11.80
C LEU A 94 -4.34 8.50 12.84
N LEU A 95 -4.10 7.25 12.43
CA LEU A 95 -3.89 6.13 13.35
C LEU A 95 -2.57 6.26 14.09
N TRP A 96 -1.54 6.76 13.41
CA TRP A 96 -0.28 7.10 14.03
C TRP A 96 -0.44 8.26 15.02
N LEU A 97 -1.18 9.30 14.65
CA LEU A 97 -1.47 10.44 15.52
C LEU A 97 -2.21 10.00 16.79
N GLN A 98 -3.16 9.07 16.67
CA GLN A 98 -4.01 8.60 17.77
C GLN A 98 -3.22 7.72 18.77
N ASP A 99 -2.53 6.69 18.25
CA ASP A 99 -1.86 5.67 19.06
C ASP A 99 -0.73 5.00 18.25
N PRO A 100 0.48 5.61 18.21
CA PRO A 100 1.59 5.05 17.45
C PRO A 100 2.00 3.64 17.90
N ALA A 101 1.90 3.34 19.20
CA ALA A 101 2.31 2.06 19.75
C ALA A 101 1.31 0.95 19.36
N GLY A 102 0.03 1.19 19.60
CA GLY A 102 -1.02 0.25 19.24
C GLY A 102 -1.17 0.08 17.74
N PHE A 103 -0.97 1.14 16.94
CA PHE A 103 -0.99 1.04 15.49
C PHE A 103 0.13 0.13 14.98
N LYS A 104 1.36 0.29 15.46
CA LYS A 104 2.49 -0.62 15.14
C LYS A 104 2.19 -2.06 15.57
N ALA A 105 1.58 -2.26 16.73
CA ALA A 105 1.22 -3.61 17.21
C ALA A 105 0.19 -4.27 16.28
N ARG A 106 -0.80 -3.53 15.77
CA ARG A 106 -1.79 -4.06 14.82
C ARG A 106 -1.17 -4.34 13.45
N ILE A 107 -0.25 -3.50 12.97
CA ILE A 107 0.53 -3.80 11.74
C ILE A 107 1.34 -5.10 11.95
N ASP A 108 2.02 -5.27 13.06
CA ASP A 108 2.80 -6.48 13.35
C ASP A 108 1.91 -7.74 13.40
N GLU A 109 0.73 -7.63 14.01
CA GLU A 109 -0.25 -8.73 14.04
C GLU A 109 -0.74 -9.08 12.62
N PHE A 110 -1.07 -8.07 11.81
CA PHE A 110 -1.42 -8.29 10.41
C PHE A 110 -0.28 -9.00 9.64
N LEU A 111 0.95 -8.54 9.81
CA LEU A 111 2.12 -9.15 9.16
C LEU A 111 2.35 -10.60 9.62
N LYS A 112 2.04 -10.96 10.88
CA LYS A 112 2.07 -12.34 11.35
C LYS A 112 1.03 -13.20 10.65
N LEU A 113 -0.20 -12.69 10.53
CA LEU A 113 -1.27 -13.37 9.81
C LEU A 113 -0.94 -13.55 8.34
N ALA A 114 -0.46 -12.51 7.65
CA ALA A 114 -0.03 -12.60 6.27
C ALA A 114 1.10 -13.63 6.09
N SER A 115 2.11 -13.59 6.94
CA SER A 115 3.23 -14.54 6.93
C SER A 115 2.79 -15.98 7.19
N LYS A 116 1.81 -16.22 8.06
CA LYS A 116 1.18 -17.53 8.29
C LYS A 116 0.62 -18.13 6.99
N HIS A 117 0.09 -17.28 6.13
CA HIS A 117 -0.47 -17.62 4.81
C HIS A 117 0.53 -17.46 3.66
N HIS A 118 1.85 -17.39 3.95
CA HIS A 118 2.92 -17.24 2.94
C HIS A 118 2.77 -15.98 2.08
N ILE A 119 2.08 -14.95 2.58
CA ILE A 119 1.84 -13.68 1.92
C ILE A 119 2.80 -12.63 2.46
N ARG A 120 3.40 -11.85 1.57
CA ARG A 120 4.18 -10.66 1.90
C ARG A 120 3.40 -9.40 1.55
N VAL A 121 3.69 -8.30 2.22
CA VAL A 121 2.84 -7.12 2.21
C VAL A 121 3.54 -5.92 1.58
N LEU A 122 2.88 -5.27 0.64
CA LEU A 122 3.19 -3.92 0.16
C LEU A 122 2.33 -2.95 0.96
N LEU A 123 2.95 -2.11 1.79
CA LEU A 123 2.23 -1.14 2.62
C LEU A 123 2.15 0.22 1.94
N VAL A 124 0.95 0.78 1.86
CA VAL A 124 0.67 2.10 1.30
C VAL A 124 0.57 3.11 2.44
N LEU A 125 1.34 4.21 2.38
CA LEU A 125 1.39 5.21 3.46
C LEU A 125 0.34 6.31 3.29
N PHE A 126 0.27 6.93 2.11
CA PHE A 126 -0.67 8.00 1.78
C PHE A 126 -1.56 7.63 0.60
N ASP A 127 -2.71 8.29 0.51
CA ASP A 127 -3.73 8.02 -0.50
C ASP A 127 -4.53 9.28 -0.83
N SER A 128 -4.75 9.57 -2.11
CA SER A 128 -5.52 10.74 -2.58
C SER A 128 -6.91 10.40 -3.10
N CYS A 129 -7.45 9.22 -2.72
CA CYS A 129 -8.72 8.74 -3.28
C CYS A 129 -9.91 9.01 -2.35
N TRP A 130 -11.02 9.43 -2.94
CA TRP A 130 -12.38 9.56 -2.42
C TRP A 130 -12.56 10.64 -1.34
N GLU A 131 -13.06 10.29 -0.14
CA GLU A 131 -13.45 11.26 0.90
C GLU A 131 -12.25 12.09 1.41
N PRO A 132 -12.26 13.41 1.23
CA PRO A 132 -11.10 14.26 1.49
C PRO A 132 -10.86 14.60 2.98
N GLU A 133 -11.86 14.40 3.85
CA GLU A 133 -11.79 14.82 5.26
C GLU A 133 -11.98 13.64 6.22
N PRO A 134 -10.97 12.77 6.35
CA PRO A 134 -11.02 11.60 7.23
C PRO A 134 -11.20 11.98 8.69
N LYS A 135 -11.92 11.14 9.45
CA LYS A 135 -12.14 11.35 10.89
C LYS A 135 -11.96 10.02 11.63
N LEU A 136 -11.24 10.07 12.78
CA LEU A 136 -11.16 8.95 13.71
C LEU A 136 -12.53 8.65 14.35
N GLY A 137 -12.66 7.45 14.90
CA GLY A 137 -13.87 6.96 15.55
C GLY A 137 -14.76 6.14 14.60
N PRO A 138 -16.04 5.94 14.95
CA PRO A 138 -16.95 5.16 14.13
C PRO A 138 -17.03 5.71 12.71
N GLN A 139 -16.80 4.85 11.73
CA GLN A 139 -16.94 5.22 10.32
C GLN A 139 -18.42 5.16 9.90
N HIS A 140 -18.83 6.06 9.02
CA HIS A 140 -20.18 5.98 8.48
C HIS A 140 -20.33 4.72 7.60
N PRO A 141 -21.53 4.12 7.55
CA PRO A 141 -21.78 3.03 6.64
C PRO A 141 -21.57 3.49 5.18
N PRO A 142 -21.15 2.59 4.29
CA PRO A 142 -21.06 2.94 2.89
C PRO A 142 -22.41 3.33 2.32
N ILE A 143 -22.44 4.20 1.32
CA ILE A 143 -23.66 4.54 0.59
C ILE A 143 -24.11 3.26 -0.14
N PRO A 144 -25.32 2.75 0.12
CA PRO A 144 -25.78 1.51 -0.50
C PRO A 144 -25.73 1.59 -2.02
N GLY A 145 -25.14 0.58 -2.64
CA GLY A 145 -25.04 0.46 -4.10
C GLY A 145 -24.02 1.40 -4.75
N VAL A 146 -23.10 2.01 -3.99
CA VAL A 146 -22.07 2.92 -4.51
C VAL A 146 -20.68 2.36 -4.21
N HIS A 147 -19.88 2.19 -5.26
CA HIS A 147 -18.51 1.70 -5.22
C HIS A 147 -17.65 2.54 -4.27
N ASN A 148 -17.00 1.88 -3.33
CA ASN A 148 -15.94 2.41 -2.46
C ASN A 148 -16.28 3.74 -1.77
N SER A 149 -17.56 3.96 -1.47
CA SER A 149 -18.10 5.24 -1.02
C SER A 149 -17.75 5.62 0.43
N GLY A 150 -17.15 4.72 1.19
CA GLY A 150 -16.66 5.00 2.54
C GLY A 150 -15.14 5.18 2.62
N TRP A 151 -14.41 5.06 1.51
CA TRP A 151 -12.96 5.16 1.47
C TRP A 151 -12.50 6.60 1.74
N VAL A 152 -11.37 6.76 2.45
CA VAL A 152 -10.90 8.07 2.92
C VAL A 152 -9.46 8.36 2.49
N GLN A 153 -9.14 9.62 2.26
CA GLN A 153 -7.78 10.08 1.92
C GLN A 153 -6.85 10.07 3.14
N SER A 154 -5.57 9.82 2.90
CA SER A 154 -4.50 9.97 3.87
C SER A 154 -3.27 10.66 3.20
N PRO A 155 -2.80 11.83 3.69
CA PRO A 155 -3.48 12.67 4.65
C PRO A 155 -4.76 13.27 4.06
N GLY A 156 -5.71 13.65 4.92
CA GLY A 156 -6.88 14.40 4.45
C GLY A 156 -6.49 15.76 3.87
N VAL A 157 -7.35 16.30 2.99
CA VAL A 157 -7.07 17.54 2.24
C VAL A 157 -6.75 18.73 3.15
N SER A 158 -7.46 18.88 4.28
CA SER A 158 -7.15 19.94 5.26
C SER A 158 -5.74 19.81 5.82
N ALA A 159 -5.30 18.60 6.18
CA ALA A 159 -3.95 18.35 6.67
C ALA A 159 -2.90 18.52 5.56
N LEU A 160 -3.22 18.13 4.33
CA LEU A 160 -2.34 18.30 3.18
C LEU A 160 -2.07 19.78 2.87
N LYS A 161 -3.10 20.63 2.97
CA LYS A 161 -2.99 22.08 2.73
C LYS A 161 -2.20 22.81 3.84
N ASP A 162 -2.30 22.36 5.07
CA ASP A 162 -1.66 22.99 6.21
C ASP A 162 -0.18 22.56 6.34
N ARG A 163 0.73 23.44 5.95
CA ARG A 163 2.17 23.17 6.07
C ARG A 163 2.65 22.90 7.50
N ALA A 164 1.91 23.36 8.52
CA ALA A 164 2.23 23.07 9.92
C ALA A 164 2.04 21.58 10.27
N GLN A 165 1.35 20.80 9.42
CA GLN A 165 1.22 19.35 9.59
C GLN A 165 2.43 18.56 9.08
N GLU A 166 3.33 19.16 8.31
CA GLU A 166 4.50 18.43 7.75
C GLU A 166 5.31 17.68 8.81
N PRO A 167 5.67 18.26 9.96
CA PRO A 167 6.43 17.52 10.98
C PRO A 167 5.68 16.28 11.52
N ARG A 168 4.35 16.33 11.58
CA ARG A 168 3.53 15.19 11.98
C ARG A 168 3.51 14.10 10.91
N LEU A 169 3.40 14.49 9.64
CA LEU A 169 3.43 13.56 8.51
C LEU A 169 4.81 12.91 8.36
N GLU A 170 5.88 13.67 8.56
CA GLU A 170 7.26 13.17 8.64
C GLU A 170 7.40 12.12 9.75
N ALA A 171 6.98 12.47 10.98
CA ALA A 171 7.01 11.55 12.12
C ALA A 171 6.21 10.25 11.88
N TYR A 172 5.10 10.32 11.13
CA TYR A 172 4.35 9.15 10.70
C TYR A 172 5.15 8.28 9.73
N VAL A 173 5.68 8.87 8.67
CA VAL A 173 6.44 8.13 7.64
C VAL A 173 7.67 7.50 8.27
N GLU A 174 8.51 8.28 8.94
CA GLU A 174 9.74 7.79 9.58
C GLU A 174 9.45 6.76 10.66
N GLY A 175 8.43 7.01 11.47
CA GLY A 175 8.07 6.13 12.58
C GLY A 175 7.51 4.78 12.15
N VAL A 176 6.69 4.74 11.10
CA VAL A 176 6.16 3.49 10.55
C VAL A 176 7.24 2.74 9.76
N VAL A 177 7.89 3.41 8.81
CA VAL A 177 8.95 2.77 7.99
C VAL A 177 10.10 2.30 8.88
N GLY A 178 10.54 3.12 9.83
CA GLY A 178 11.64 2.79 10.75
C GLY A 178 11.34 1.61 11.65
N ALA A 179 10.08 1.49 12.14
CA ALA A 179 9.68 0.35 12.97
C ALA A 179 9.81 -1.00 12.25
N PHE A 180 9.67 -1.00 10.93
CA PHE A 180 9.67 -2.21 10.10
C PHE A 180 10.76 -2.20 9.01
N ALA A 181 11.78 -1.37 9.14
CA ALA A 181 12.82 -1.15 8.12
C ALA A 181 13.56 -2.43 7.70
N ALA A 182 13.72 -3.40 8.60
CA ALA A 182 14.37 -4.70 8.32
C ALA A 182 13.38 -5.88 8.22
N ASP A 183 12.07 -5.62 8.23
CA ASP A 183 11.06 -6.67 8.26
C ASP A 183 10.89 -7.33 6.90
N ARG A 184 11.24 -8.61 6.81
CA ARG A 184 11.16 -9.38 5.56
C ARG A 184 9.74 -9.77 5.14
N ARG A 185 8.74 -9.60 6.02
CA ARG A 185 7.32 -9.81 5.70
C ARG A 185 6.79 -8.69 4.80
N ILE A 186 7.45 -7.52 4.81
CA ILE A 186 7.16 -6.39 3.93
C ILE A 186 7.99 -6.53 2.66
N ILE A 187 7.30 -6.42 1.50
CA ILE A 187 7.94 -6.53 0.19
C ILE A 187 8.35 -5.17 -0.38
N GLY A 188 7.71 -4.10 0.08
CA GLY A 188 7.98 -2.73 -0.34
C GLY A 188 7.09 -1.72 0.38
N TRP A 189 7.37 -0.47 0.14
CA TRP A 189 6.61 0.68 0.64
C TRP A 189 6.08 1.47 -0.56
N ASP A 190 4.77 1.56 -0.67
CA ASP A 190 4.10 2.46 -1.60
C ASP A 190 3.81 3.76 -0.86
N LEU A 191 4.56 4.78 -1.21
CA LEU A 191 4.60 5.99 -0.41
C LEU A 191 3.35 6.86 -0.57
N TRP A 192 2.73 6.80 -1.75
CA TRP A 192 1.50 7.54 -2.01
C TRP A 192 0.70 6.91 -3.16
N ASN A 193 -0.50 6.44 -2.85
CA ASN A 193 -1.45 5.98 -3.83
C ASN A 193 -2.07 7.14 -4.61
N GLU A 194 -1.98 7.09 -5.92
CA GLU A 194 -2.63 8.04 -6.84
C GLU A 194 -2.51 9.52 -6.42
N PRO A 195 -1.30 10.03 -6.17
CA PRO A 195 -1.10 11.35 -5.58
C PRO A 195 -1.70 12.49 -6.40
N SER A 196 -1.86 12.32 -7.72
CA SER A 196 -2.46 13.30 -8.62
C SER A 196 -4.00 13.18 -8.75
N ASN A 197 -4.65 12.28 -8.02
CA ASN A 197 -6.11 12.14 -8.04
C ASN A 197 -6.80 13.34 -7.38
N SER A 198 -6.20 13.94 -6.38
CA SER A 198 -6.62 15.21 -5.78
C SER A 198 -6.22 16.41 -6.65
N LYS A 199 -6.94 16.65 -7.74
CA LYS A 199 -6.60 17.66 -8.76
C LYS A 199 -6.40 19.07 -8.22
N ASP A 200 -7.17 19.46 -7.22
CA ASP A 200 -7.07 20.79 -6.57
C ASP A 200 -5.85 20.94 -5.65
N GLN A 201 -5.06 19.88 -5.46
CA GLN A 201 -3.92 19.82 -4.56
C GLN A 201 -2.61 19.46 -5.27
N LEU A 202 -2.57 19.46 -6.59
CA LEU A 202 -1.41 18.99 -7.37
C LEU A 202 -0.12 19.71 -7.01
N GLU A 203 -0.16 21.03 -6.81
CA GLU A 203 1.01 21.81 -6.41
C GLU A 203 1.54 21.34 -5.04
N ARG A 204 0.63 21.16 -4.09
CA ARG A 204 1.00 20.73 -2.74
C ARG A 204 1.51 19.27 -2.70
N VAL A 205 0.92 18.41 -3.50
CA VAL A 205 1.38 17.02 -3.68
C VAL A 205 2.77 17.00 -4.32
N HIS A 206 3.00 17.80 -5.36
CA HIS A 206 4.29 17.92 -6.02
C HIS A 206 5.40 18.41 -5.05
N GLU A 207 5.08 19.34 -4.14
CA GLU A 207 6.03 19.79 -3.10
C GLU A 207 6.31 18.72 -2.04
N LEU A 208 5.29 17.93 -1.66
CA LEU A 208 5.38 17.01 -0.53
C LEU A 208 5.94 15.65 -0.92
N LEU A 209 5.60 15.11 -2.10
CA LEU A 209 5.99 13.78 -2.52
C LEU A 209 7.51 13.52 -2.48
N PRO A 210 8.39 14.45 -2.94
CA PRO A 210 9.85 14.29 -2.78
C PRO A 210 10.29 14.21 -1.31
N LYS A 211 9.61 14.96 -0.42
CA LYS A 211 9.89 14.91 1.03
C LYS A 211 9.48 13.56 1.60
N VAL A 212 8.34 13.00 1.19
CA VAL A 212 7.87 11.68 1.64
C VAL A 212 8.88 10.59 1.26
N PHE A 213 9.46 10.65 0.05
CA PHE A 213 10.56 9.76 -0.35
C PHE A 213 11.80 9.97 0.54
N ALA A 214 12.17 11.21 0.84
CA ALA A 214 13.30 11.52 1.70
C ALA A 214 13.09 11.00 3.13
N TRP A 215 11.93 11.24 3.72
CA TRP A 215 11.54 10.74 5.05
C TRP A 215 11.56 9.20 5.12
N ALA A 216 11.02 8.53 4.10
CA ALA A 216 11.08 7.08 4.05
C ALA A 216 12.52 6.56 3.95
N ARG A 217 13.41 7.26 3.22
CA ARG A 217 14.84 6.91 3.11
C ARG A 217 15.62 7.16 4.37
N SER A 218 15.29 8.23 5.15
CA SER A 218 15.94 8.50 6.43
C SER A 218 15.76 7.35 7.42
N ALA A 219 14.63 6.62 7.33
CA ALA A 219 14.38 5.41 8.10
C ALA A 219 15.20 4.19 7.62
N ASN A 220 15.99 4.31 6.55
CA ASN A 220 16.89 3.31 6.01
C ASN A 220 16.25 1.91 5.77
N PRO A 221 15.11 1.81 5.06
CA PRO A 221 14.45 0.52 4.86
C PRO A 221 15.24 -0.39 3.92
N ALA A 222 15.25 -1.70 4.24
CA ALA A 222 15.81 -2.74 3.37
C ALA A 222 14.88 -3.11 2.19
N GLN A 223 13.65 -2.60 2.20
CA GLN A 223 12.64 -2.79 1.16
C GLN A 223 12.69 -1.64 0.14
N PRO A 224 12.26 -1.88 -1.11
CA PRO A 224 12.15 -0.82 -2.11
C PRO A 224 11.02 0.14 -1.82
N LEU A 225 11.19 1.38 -2.28
CA LEU A 225 10.19 2.45 -2.24
C LEU A 225 9.59 2.64 -3.63
N THR A 226 8.29 2.94 -3.69
CA THR A 226 7.57 3.25 -4.92
C THR A 226 6.45 4.25 -4.68
N SER A 227 5.95 4.87 -5.75
CA SER A 227 4.65 5.54 -5.85
C SER A 227 4.19 5.43 -7.29
N GLY A 228 3.01 4.85 -7.52
CA GLY A 228 2.57 4.40 -8.84
C GLY A 228 2.01 5.51 -9.74
N VAL A 229 2.42 5.52 -11.01
CA VAL A 229 1.80 6.35 -12.06
C VAL A 229 0.50 5.70 -12.54
N PHE A 230 -0.54 6.50 -12.84
CA PHE A 230 -1.85 5.95 -13.23
C PHE A 230 -2.61 6.77 -14.28
N GLN A 231 -2.33 8.07 -14.41
CA GLN A 231 -3.08 8.94 -15.33
C GLN A 231 -2.79 8.60 -16.80
N GLU A 232 -3.83 8.66 -17.61
CA GLU A 232 -3.74 8.39 -19.03
C GLU A 232 -3.33 9.63 -19.82
N GLY A 233 -2.67 9.42 -20.98
CA GLY A 233 -2.29 10.49 -21.90
C GLY A 233 -1.13 11.36 -21.41
N THR A 234 -0.47 10.99 -20.33
CA THR A 234 0.65 11.71 -19.71
C THR A 234 1.94 10.89 -19.82
N TRP A 235 2.34 10.18 -18.76
CA TRP A 235 3.54 9.35 -18.77
C TRP A 235 3.55 8.30 -19.89
N ASP A 236 2.40 7.68 -20.16
CA ASP A 236 2.23 6.68 -21.23
C ASP A 236 2.35 7.27 -22.65
N ALA A 237 2.09 8.55 -22.80
CA ALA A 237 2.32 9.32 -24.02
C ALA A 237 3.71 9.99 -24.08
N GLY A 238 4.58 9.79 -23.05
CA GLY A 238 5.91 10.40 -22.97
C GLY A 238 5.93 11.86 -22.54
N ARG A 239 4.90 12.30 -21.87
CA ARG A 239 4.72 13.66 -21.34
C ARG A 239 4.29 13.59 -19.89
N PRO A 240 5.12 13.05 -18.98
CA PRO A 240 4.77 12.94 -17.57
C PRO A 240 4.48 14.34 -16.99
N THR A 241 3.54 14.39 -16.07
CA THR A 241 3.30 15.57 -15.22
C THR A 241 4.43 15.73 -14.22
N ALA A 242 4.54 16.88 -13.57
CA ALA A 242 5.57 17.11 -12.55
C ALA A 242 5.50 16.10 -11.38
N VAL A 243 4.29 15.67 -10.98
CA VAL A 243 4.12 14.62 -9.96
C VAL A 243 4.61 13.26 -10.48
N GLU A 244 4.27 12.89 -11.72
CA GLU A 244 4.72 11.65 -12.33
C GLU A 244 6.23 11.61 -12.57
N GLU A 245 6.85 12.75 -12.86
CA GLU A 245 8.32 12.86 -12.94
C GLU A 245 8.96 12.48 -11.60
N VAL A 246 8.42 12.95 -10.48
CA VAL A 246 8.88 12.56 -9.12
C VAL A 246 8.64 11.07 -8.90
N GLN A 247 7.46 10.55 -9.21
CA GLN A 247 7.14 9.11 -9.04
C GLN A 247 8.14 8.23 -9.80
N LEU A 248 8.43 8.55 -11.07
CA LEU A 248 9.36 7.80 -11.90
C LEU A 248 10.82 8.03 -11.49
N ALA A 249 11.20 9.26 -11.07
CA ALA A 249 12.56 9.59 -10.70
C ALA A 249 12.97 9.05 -9.33
N GLU A 250 12.04 9.00 -8.35
CA GLU A 250 12.35 8.65 -6.97
C GLU A 250 12.12 7.17 -6.63
N SER A 251 11.30 6.46 -7.37
CA SER A 251 10.97 5.05 -7.09
C SER A 251 12.16 4.11 -7.32
N ASP A 252 12.41 3.20 -6.38
CA ASP A 252 13.39 2.11 -6.54
C ASP A 252 12.89 1.08 -7.55
N VAL A 253 11.62 0.69 -7.45
CA VAL A 253 10.83 -0.09 -8.40
C VAL A 253 9.71 0.77 -8.93
N ILE A 254 9.45 0.70 -10.23
CA ILE A 254 8.38 1.49 -10.85
C ILE A 254 7.06 0.77 -10.63
N SER A 255 6.05 1.46 -10.12
CA SER A 255 4.69 0.92 -10.05
C SER A 255 3.72 1.72 -10.89
N PHE A 256 2.62 1.08 -11.31
CA PHE A 256 1.58 1.70 -12.11
C PHE A 256 0.23 1.02 -11.91
N HIS A 257 -0.85 1.74 -12.26
CA HIS A 257 -2.21 1.21 -12.34
C HIS A 257 -2.67 1.17 -13.79
N ASP A 258 -3.37 0.10 -14.16
CA ASP A 258 -3.94 -0.01 -15.50
C ASP A 258 -5.19 -0.90 -15.52
N TYR A 259 -6.31 -0.32 -15.89
CA TYR A 259 -7.61 -0.98 -15.96
C TYR A 259 -8.11 -1.22 -17.39
N HIS A 260 -7.18 -1.29 -18.35
CA HIS A 260 -7.50 -1.43 -19.77
C HIS A 260 -7.34 -2.87 -20.27
N TRP A 261 -7.72 -3.06 -21.52
CA TRP A 261 -7.52 -4.31 -22.24
C TRP A 261 -6.02 -4.62 -22.48
N PRO A 262 -5.68 -5.89 -22.75
CA PRO A 262 -4.31 -6.39 -22.62
C PRO A 262 -3.29 -5.72 -23.56
N GLU A 263 -3.68 -5.28 -24.75
CA GLU A 263 -2.74 -4.64 -25.69
C GLU A 263 -2.26 -3.27 -25.20
N LEU A 264 -3.14 -2.51 -24.54
CA LEU A 264 -2.77 -1.25 -23.94
C LEU A 264 -1.96 -1.46 -22.68
N PHE A 265 -2.39 -2.38 -21.84
CA PHE A 265 -1.66 -2.81 -20.65
C PHE A 265 -0.22 -3.23 -20.99
N GLU A 266 -0.05 -4.13 -21.97
CA GLU A 266 1.29 -4.60 -22.38
C GLU A 266 2.17 -3.47 -22.92
N ARG A 267 1.62 -2.57 -23.71
CA ARG A 267 2.35 -1.42 -24.25
C ARG A 267 2.84 -0.51 -23.13
N ARG A 268 1.99 -0.21 -22.15
CA ARG A 268 2.32 0.61 -20.96
C ARG A 268 3.37 -0.05 -20.09
N ALA A 269 3.17 -1.31 -19.75
CA ALA A 269 4.13 -2.10 -18.97
C ALA A 269 5.51 -2.16 -19.66
N THR A 270 5.55 -2.42 -20.97
CA THR A 270 6.78 -2.47 -21.76
C THR A 270 7.49 -1.11 -21.78
N ARG A 271 6.74 -0.02 -21.88
CA ARG A 271 7.32 1.32 -21.78
C ARG A 271 8.02 1.56 -20.44
N LEU A 272 7.38 1.18 -19.32
CA LEU A 272 7.97 1.33 -17.98
C LEU A 272 9.19 0.43 -17.78
N LEU A 273 9.16 -0.80 -18.31
CA LEU A 273 10.33 -1.69 -18.31
C LEU A 273 11.52 -1.08 -19.05
N GLY A 274 11.26 -0.26 -20.07
CA GLY A 274 12.27 0.50 -20.80
C GLY A 274 13.06 1.50 -19.94
N LEU A 275 12.60 1.83 -18.73
CA LEU A 275 13.33 2.64 -17.76
C LEU A 275 14.44 1.84 -17.02
N GLY A 276 14.59 0.54 -17.33
CA GLY A 276 15.64 -0.32 -16.79
C GLY A 276 15.45 -0.73 -15.32
N ARG A 277 14.24 -0.63 -14.79
CA ARG A 277 13.89 -1.01 -13.41
C ARG A 277 12.79 -2.08 -13.38
N PRO A 278 12.69 -2.88 -12.29
CA PRO A 278 11.53 -3.74 -12.09
C PRO A 278 10.23 -2.94 -12.11
N VAL A 279 9.16 -3.56 -12.60
CA VAL A 279 7.86 -2.93 -12.75
C VAL A 279 6.81 -3.74 -11.97
N TRP A 280 5.94 -3.04 -11.25
CA TRP A 280 4.79 -3.59 -10.53
C TRP A 280 3.50 -2.96 -11.07
N CYS A 281 2.55 -3.77 -11.50
CA CYS A 281 1.17 -3.34 -11.65
C CYS A 281 0.48 -3.50 -10.30
N THR A 282 0.29 -2.38 -9.62
CA THR A 282 -0.25 -2.34 -8.26
C THR A 282 -1.75 -2.18 -8.21
N GLU A 283 -2.39 -1.96 -9.35
CA GLU A 283 -3.84 -2.06 -9.53
C GLU A 283 -4.18 -2.44 -10.97
N TYR A 284 -5.02 -3.45 -11.12
CA TYR A 284 -5.71 -3.84 -12.33
C TYR A 284 -6.99 -4.59 -11.97
N LEU A 285 -7.70 -5.15 -12.92
CA LEU A 285 -8.98 -5.83 -12.78
C LEU A 285 -10.14 -4.88 -12.61
N ALA A 286 -10.74 -4.53 -13.71
CA ALA A 286 -12.03 -3.86 -13.80
C ALA A 286 -12.80 -4.53 -14.94
N ARG A 287 -13.49 -5.63 -14.64
CA ARG A 287 -14.08 -6.51 -15.65
C ARG A 287 -15.03 -5.80 -16.59
N GLY A 288 -15.80 -4.83 -16.05
CA GLY A 288 -16.69 -4.00 -16.86
C GLY A 288 -15.97 -3.03 -17.82
N ALA A 289 -14.69 -2.72 -17.57
CA ALA A 289 -13.84 -1.88 -18.40
C ALA A 289 -12.92 -2.70 -19.33
N GLY A 290 -12.96 -4.05 -19.26
CA GLY A 290 -12.15 -4.91 -20.13
C GLY A 290 -10.83 -5.37 -19.52
N SER A 291 -10.48 -4.97 -18.30
CA SER A 291 -9.32 -5.47 -17.57
C SER A 291 -9.72 -6.74 -16.79
N THR A 292 -9.22 -7.90 -17.22
CA THR A 292 -9.61 -9.21 -16.66
C THR A 292 -8.39 -10.08 -16.36
N PHE A 293 -8.56 -11.09 -15.49
CA PHE A 293 -7.47 -12.00 -15.11
C PHE A 293 -6.91 -12.78 -16.29
N ASP A 294 -7.79 -13.34 -17.13
CA ASP A 294 -7.42 -14.18 -18.27
C ASP A 294 -6.64 -13.41 -19.35
N GLN A 295 -6.81 -12.11 -19.41
CA GLN A 295 -6.11 -11.25 -20.36
C GLN A 295 -4.82 -10.65 -19.76
N SER A 296 -4.89 -10.13 -18.53
CA SER A 296 -3.77 -9.35 -17.95
C SER A 296 -2.70 -10.22 -17.28
N LEU A 297 -3.11 -11.28 -16.54
CA LEU A 297 -2.14 -12.12 -15.81
C LEU A 297 -1.11 -12.84 -16.71
N PRO A 298 -1.48 -13.43 -17.87
CA PRO A 298 -0.49 -14.05 -18.76
C PRO A 298 0.54 -13.04 -19.28
N VAL A 299 0.12 -11.81 -19.58
CA VAL A 299 1.02 -10.73 -19.97
C VAL A 299 1.96 -10.37 -18.82
N GLY A 300 1.42 -10.17 -17.60
CA GLY A 300 2.21 -9.89 -16.41
C GLY A 300 3.24 -10.97 -16.12
N LYS A 301 2.87 -12.25 -16.23
CA LYS A 301 3.80 -13.38 -16.05
C LYS A 301 4.92 -13.36 -17.10
N ARG A 302 4.58 -13.21 -18.38
CA ARG A 302 5.54 -13.16 -19.49
C ARG A 302 6.54 -12.01 -19.36
N LEU A 303 6.07 -10.85 -18.96
CA LEU A 303 6.90 -9.66 -18.73
C LEU A 303 7.59 -9.69 -17.36
N ARG A 304 7.30 -10.67 -16.51
CA ARG A 304 7.80 -10.76 -15.12
C ARG A 304 7.56 -9.49 -14.31
N ILE A 305 6.38 -8.91 -14.40
CA ILE A 305 5.94 -7.81 -13.55
C ILE A 305 5.04 -8.33 -12.43
N ALA A 306 5.08 -7.70 -11.27
CA ALA A 306 4.15 -8.01 -10.19
C ALA A 306 2.73 -7.62 -10.60
N MET A 307 1.75 -8.46 -10.20
CA MET A 307 0.34 -8.28 -10.58
C MET A 307 -0.53 -8.27 -9.33
N ILE A 308 -0.99 -7.09 -8.93
CA ILE A 308 -1.84 -6.88 -7.75
C ILE A 308 -3.17 -6.31 -8.24
N ASN A 309 -4.26 -7.08 -8.14
CA ASN A 309 -5.57 -6.63 -8.58
C ASN A 309 -6.28 -5.81 -7.50
N TRP A 310 -7.11 -4.87 -7.90
CA TRP A 310 -7.99 -4.17 -6.96
C TRP A 310 -9.10 -5.11 -6.47
N GLY A 311 -9.24 -5.21 -5.13
CA GLY A 311 -10.29 -5.98 -4.45
C GLY A 311 -10.02 -7.48 -4.34
N LEU A 312 -10.22 -8.03 -3.16
CA LEU A 312 -10.14 -9.46 -2.87
C LEU A 312 -11.49 -10.05 -2.49
N VAL A 313 -12.21 -9.41 -1.57
CA VAL A 313 -13.46 -9.91 -0.99
C VAL A 313 -14.53 -8.84 -1.02
N ASP A 314 -15.71 -9.16 -1.56
CA ASP A 314 -16.88 -8.29 -1.49
C ASP A 314 -17.27 -8.04 -0.03
N GLY A 315 -17.37 -6.76 0.32
CA GLY A 315 -17.63 -6.30 1.68
C GLY A 315 -18.21 -4.90 1.73
N LYS A 316 -17.93 -4.22 2.83
CA LYS A 316 -18.41 -2.85 3.04
C LYS A 316 -17.91 -1.84 2.00
N THR A 317 -16.77 -2.11 1.36
CA THR A 317 -16.24 -1.27 0.28
C THR A 317 -17.11 -1.30 -0.98
N GLN A 318 -17.90 -2.36 -1.19
CA GLN A 318 -18.74 -2.53 -2.39
C GLN A 318 -17.94 -2.42 -3.71
N THR A 319 -16.68 -2.83 -3.71
CA THR A 319 -15.79 -2.73 -4.89
C THR A 319 -16.18 -3.66 -6.04
N ARG A 320 -17.07 -4.62 -5.80
CA ARG A 320 -17.74 -5.39 -6.85
C ARG A 320 -18.59 -4.54 -7.81
N LEU A 321 -19.01 -3.35 -7.38
CA LEU A 321 -19.84 -2.44 -8.17
C LEU A 321 -18.98 -1.62 -9.14
N PRO A 322 -19.48 -1.34 -10.37
CA PRO A 322 -18.78 -0.46 -11.30
C PRO A 322 -18.72 1.00 -10.83
N TRP A 323 -17.78 1.77 -11.39
CA TRP A 323 -17.58 3.19 -11.07
C TRP A 323 -18.79 4.08 -11.45
N ASP A 324 -19.62 3.68 -12.43
CA ASP A 324 -20.85 4.39 -12.79
C ASP A 324 -21.87 4.44 -11.64
N SER A 325 -21.70 3.59 -10.62
CA SER A 325 -22.49 3.60 -9.39
C SER A 325 -22.48 4.96 -8.65
N TRP A 326 -21.42 5.75 -8.83
CA TRP A 326 -21.36 7.11 -8.32
C TRP A 326 -22.35 8.06 -8.99
N THR A 327 -22.81 7.75 -10.19
CA THR A 327 -23.85 8.50 -10.91
C THR A 327 -25.21 7.86 -10.71
N ILE A 328 -25.29 6.53 -10.80
CA ILE A 328 -26.54 5.76 -10.65
C ILE A 328 -26.27 4.56 -9.74
N PRO A 329 -26.61 4.65 -8.44
CA PRO A 329 -26.40 3.59 -7.47
C PRO A 329 -27.07 2.25 -7.84
N TYR A 330 -26.41 1.15 -7.49
CA TYR A 330 -26.93 -0.21 -7.66
C TYR A 330 -27.79 -0.60 -6.45
N VAL A 331 -29.04 -0.15 -6.45
CA VAL A 331 -30.05 -0.37 -5.40
C VAL A 331 -31.34 -0.88 -6.00
N SER A 332 -32.27 -1.31 -5.14
CA SER A 332 -33.61 -1.76 -5.54
C SER A 332 -33.62 -2.91 -6.57
N GLY A 333 -32.72 -3.87 -6.41
CA GLY A 333 -32.60 -5.05 -7.29
C GLY A 333 -31.83 -4.80 -8.58
N ARG A 334 -31.27 -3.61 -8.78
CA ARG A 334 -30.29 -3.38 -9.83
C ARG A 334 -28.96 -4.03 -9.43
N GLU A 335 -28.48 -4.99 -10.19
CA GLU A 335 -27.17 -5.63 -10.00
C GLU A 335 -26.28 -5.34 -11.22
N PRO A 336 -24.94 -5.28 -11.05
CA PRO A 336 -24.05 -5.16 -12.18
C PRO A 336 -24.09 -6.43 -13.03
N VAL A 337 -24.01 -6.28 -14.35
CA VAL A 337 -23.93 -7.42 -15.28
C VAL A 337 -22.71 -8.30 -14.97
N VAL A 338 -21.65 -7.70 -14.49
CA VAL A 338 -20.40 -8.34 -14.06
C VAL A 338 -19.82 -7.58 -12.88
N TRP A 339 -19.29 -8.31 -11.91
CA TRP A 339 -18.55 -7.67 -10.83
C TRP A 339 -17.33 -6.91 -11.38
N HIS A 340 -17.17 -5.69 -10.92
CA HIS A 340 -16.08 -4.85 -11.40
C HIS A 340 -14.73 -5.37 -10.90
N HIS A 341 -14.61 -5.47 -9.60
CA HIS A 341 -13.44 -6.01 -8.90
C HIS A 341 -13.84 -7.25 -8.08
N ASP A 342 -13.10 -7.54 -7.03
CA ASP A 342 -13.25 -8.64 -6.09
C ASP A 342 -13.20 -10.05 -6.69
N VAL A 343 -12.66 -10.97 -5.91
CA VAL A 343 -12.46 -12.38 -6.29
C VAL A 343 -13.46 -13.28 -5.58
N PHE A 344 -13.79 -12.94 -4.33
CA PHE A 344 -14.61 -13.76 -3.45
C PHE A 344 -15.85 -13.02 -2.96
N HIS A 345 -16.92 -13.76 -2.76
CA HIS A 345 -18.04 -13.35 -1.92
C HIS A 345 -17.60 -13.29 -0.45
N ALA A 346 -18.41 -12.62 0.38
CA ALA A 346 -18.12 -12.45 1.81
C ALA A 346 -18.04 -13.77 2.60
N ASP A 347 -18.54 -14.87 2.05
CA ASP A 347 -18.46 -16.22 2.61
C ASP A 347 -17.25 -17.04 2.09
N GLY A 348 -16.46 -16.47 1.16
CA GLY A 348 -15.28 -17.09 0.56
C GLY A 348 -15.56 -17.92 -0.67
N THR A 349 -16.80 -17.97 -1.15
CA THR A 349 -17.08 -18.58 -2.44
C THR A 349 -16.53 -17.70 -3.57
N PRO A 350 -15.83 -18.26 -4.57
CA PRO A 350 -15.34 -17.46 -5.70
C PRO A 350 -16.49 -16.84 -6.48
N TYR A 351 -16.35 -15.58 -6.88
CA TYR A 351 -17.26 -14.98 -7.87
C TYR A 351 -17.23 -15.77 -9.19
N ARG A 352 -16.01 -16.13 -9.64
CA ARG A 352 -15.81 -17.01 -10.80
C ARG A 352 -14.74 -18.04 -10.49
N GLN A 353 -15.12 -19.31 -10.42
CA GLN A 353 -14.18 -20.40 -10.16
C GLN A 353 -13.07 -20.48 -11.20
N ALA A 354 -13.38 -20.22 -12.48
CA ALA A 354 -12.39 -20.23 -13.57
C ALA A 354 -11.25 -19.20 -13.36
N GLU A 355 -11.52 -18.03 -12.77
CA GLU A 355 -10.50 -17.05 -12.46
C GLU A 355 -9.56 -17.53 -11.34
N VAL A 356 -10.11 -18.11 -10.28
CA VAL A 356 -9.32 -18.74 -9.20
C VAL A 356 -8.44 -19.86 -9.74
N ASP A 357 -8.98 -20.70 -10.62
CA ASP A 357 -8.23 -21.81 -11.22
C ASP A 357 -7.13 -21.30 -12.14
N LEU A 358 -7.36 -20.22 -12.90
CA LEU A 358 -6.35 -19.56 -13.73
C LEU A 358 -5.22 -18.98 -12.88
N ILE A 359 -5.54 -18.20 -11.82
CA ILE A 359 -4.53 -17.63 -10.92
C ILE A 359 -3.66 -18.76 -10.35
N ARG A 360 -4.31 -19.84 -9.85
CA ARG A 360 -3.64 -21.00 -9.29
C ARG A 360 -2.74 -21.71 -10.31
N ALA A 361 -3.20 -21.86 -11.55
CA ALA A 361 -2.42 -22.48 -12.62
C ALA A 361 -1.18 -21.64 -12.96
N LEU A 362 -1.32 -20.32 -13.07
CA LEU A 362 -0.23 -19.41 -13.41
C LEU A 362 0.80 -19.26 -12.28
N THR A 363 0.37 -19.27 -11.02
CA THR A 363 1.27 -19.12 -9.86
C THR A 363 2.04 -20.39 -9.53
N ARG A 364 1.49 -21.59 -9.83
CA ARG A 364 2.16 -22.88 -9.63
C ARG A 364 3.10 -23.26 -10.77
N ALA A 365 2.90 -22.73 -11.96
CA ALA A 365 3.79 -22.99 -13.09
C ALA A 365 5.14 -22.27 -12.86
N PRO A 366 6.28 -22.93 -13.12
CA PRO A 366 7.61 -22.36 -12.96
C PRO A 366 7.87 -21.15 -13.86
#